data_f8d934b881a629e0e4471179dad21bc7
#
_entry.id   f8d934b881a629e0e4471179dad21bc7
#
_cell.length_a   1.000
_cell.length_b   1.000
_cell.length_c   1.000
_cell.angle_alpha   90.00
_cell.angle_beta   90.00
_cell.angle_gamma   90.00
#
_symmetry.space_group_name_H-M   'P 1'
#
loop_
_entity.id
_entity.type
_entity.pdbx_description
1 polymer ?
#
loop_
_entity_poly.entity_id
_entity_poly.type
_entity_poly.pdbx_seq_one_letter_code
_entity_poly.pdbx_strand_id
1 'polypeptide(L)'
;MAQGLTIRGTVVDTKDEPIVGASVVVKKNPKQGAMTDAKGAFTLSGVQRDAILRVSYLGYEAREVAVAGQTQIKITLKEEAQQLSDVVVVGYGTQKKVNLSGSVTALDLKQVQARPIQNLSNGLQGLVPGLTVTATNGAPGLDGGKLRIRGTGTLNNANPYILIDGLESGTLNMLDPSDIESISVLKDAASAAIYGSKAANGVILITTKRGKSGKARVSYSGSVGMQSATRLMDRMGSFEYATLYNKAMVAAGKVARFSDEDLKKFQDGSDPEGHPDTRWYDLAFRTALMQHHNVSVNGGSEQVRYMASLGYLG
;
A
#
# COMPACT_ATOMS: atom_id res chain seq x y z
N MET A 1 -32.77 23.38 43.18
CA MET A 1 -31.35 23.55 42.76
C MET A 1 -30.61 22.29 43.07
N ALA A 2 -30.12 21.57 42.07
CA ALA A 2 -29.38 20.34 42.32
C ALA A 2 -28.00 20.70 42.92
N GLN A 3 -27.73 20.31 44.13
CA GLN A 3 -26.43 20.53 44.77
C GLN A 3 -25.36 19.76 43.98
N GLY A 4 -24.42 20.47 43.38
CA GLY A 4 -23.28 19.88 42.69
C GLY A 4 -22.36 19.18 43.68
N LEU A 5 -21.98 17.95 43.36
CA LEU A 5 -21.05 17.12 44.13
C LEU A 5 -19.61 17.55 43.90
N THR A 6 -18.79 17.49 44.96
CA THR A 6 -17.34 17.58 44.82
C THR A 6 -16.77 16.16 44.73
N ILE A 7 -16.15 15.87 43.59
CA ILE A 7 -15.55 14.56 43.31
C ILE A 7 -14.03 14.67 43.51
N ARG A 8 -13.49 13.74 44.25
CA ARG A 8 -12.05 13.54 44.37
C ARG A 8 -11.70 12.17 43.77
N GLY A 9 -10.61 12.10 43.08
CA GLY A 9 -10.21 10.83 42.48
C GLY A 9 -8.71 10.76 42.19
N THR A 10 -8.26 9.57 41.83
CA THR A 10 -6.89 9.33 41.39
C THR A 10 -6.92 8.64 40.02
N VAL A 11 -5.99 9.05 39.15
CA VAL A 11 -5.76 8.45 37.84
C VAL A 11 -4.44 7.69 37.91
N VAL A 12 -4.49 6.41 37.61
CA VAL A 12 -3.32 5.49 37.63
C VAL A 12 -3.25 4.71 36.33
N ASP A 13 -2.10 4.14 36.06
CA ASP A 13 -1.90 3.19 34.98
C ASP A 13 -2.30 1.76 35.36
N THR A 14 -2.02 0.79 34.50
CA THR A 14 -2.29 -0.65 34.73
C THR A 14 -1.36 -1.27 35.76
N LYS A 15 -0.29 -0.58 36.18
CA LYS A 15 0.67 -0.98 37.23
C LYS A 15 0.44 -0.26 38.55
N ASP A 16 -0.70 0.48 38.65
CA ASP A 16 -1.04 1.34 39.79
C ASP A 16 -0.09 2.55 40.00
N GLU A 17 0.70 2.92 38.98
CA GLU A 17 1.52 4.14 39.02
C GLU A 17 0.67 5.38 38.75
N PRO A 18 0.88 6.50 39.49
CA PRO A 18 0.07 7.70 39.33
C PRO A 18 0.39 8.42 38.01
N ILE A 19 -0.65 8.80 37.26
CA ILE A 19 -0.51 9.55 36.02
C ILE A 19 -0.65 11.05 36.32
N VAL A 20 0.46 11.77 36.18
CA VAL A 20 0.57 13.22 36.40
C VAL A 20 0.14 13.98 35.17
N GLY A 21 -0.71 15.02 35.32
CA GLY A 21 -1.13 15.89 34.21
C GLY A 21 -2.21 15.29 33.30
N ALA A 22 -2.88 14.21 33.74
CA ALA A 22 -4.03 13.68 33.01
C ALA A 22 -5.21 14.69 33.08
N SER A 23 -5.85 14.89 31.94
CA SER A 23 -7.03 15.77 31.83
C SER A 23 -8.29 15.01 32.19
N VAL A 24 -9.04 15.50 33.18
CA VAL A 24 -10.32 14.97 33.63
C VAL A 24 -11.39 16.01 33.36
N VAL A 25 -12.32 15.77 32.42
CA VAL A 25 -13.36 16.72 32.03
C VAL A 25 -14.75 16.10 32.11
N VAL A 26 -15.76 16.91 32.37
CA VAL A 26 -17.16 16.46 32.33
C VAL A 26 -17.60 16.39 30.86
N LYS A 27 -18.02 15.23 30.38
CA LYS A 27 -18.37 14.98 28.97
C LYS A 27 -19.38 15.97 28.40
N LYS A 28 -20.42 16.31 29.19
CA LYS A 28 -21.47 17.28 28.78
C LYS A 28 -21.05 18.75 28.95
N ASN A 29 -19.98 19.03 29.68
CA ASN A 29 -19.47 20.38 29.90
C ASN A 29 -17.93 20.39 29.91
N PRO A 30 -17.26 20.46 28.74
CA PRO A 30 -15.81 20.38 28.63
C PRO A 30 -15.05 21.52 29.32
N LYS A 31 -15.74 22.64 29.64
CA LYS A 31 -15.15 23.74 30.40
C LYS A 31 -14.99 23.42 31.88
N GLN A 32 -15.67 22.40 32.37
CA GLN A 32 -15.55 21.92 33.75
C GLN A 32 -14.60 20.71 33.76
N GLY A 33 -13.36 20.96 34.16
CA GLY A 33 -12.31 19.94 34.17
C GLY A 33 -11.23 20.27 35.20
N ALA A 34 -10.39 19.29 35.49
CA ALA A 34 -9.21 19.40 36.32
C ALA A 34 -8.07 18.57 35.70
N MET A 35 -6.83 18.91 36.07
CA MET A 35 -5.65 18.09 35.77
C MET A 35 -5.20 17.35 37.02
N THR A 36 -4.64 16.17 36.84
CA THR A 36 -4.07 15.40 37.97
C THR A 36 -2.75 15.99 38.45
N ASP A 37 -2.55 15.98 39.75
CA ASP A 37 -1.34 16.43 40.44
C ASP A 37 -0.21 15.37 40.38
N ALA A 38 0.91 15.64 41.10
CA ALA A 38 2.09 14.76 41.19
C ALA A 38 1.78 13.36 41.77
N LYS A 39 0.62 13.20 42.45
CA LYS A 39 0.16 11.93 42.99
C LYS A 39 -0.97 11.32 42.16
N GLY A 40 -1.21 11.85 40.97
CA GLY A 40 -2.33 11.43 40.11
C GLY A 40 -3.69 11.83 40.64
N ALA A 41 -3.78 12.69 41.66
CA ALA A 41 -5.05 13.07 42.29
C ALA A 41 -5.68 14.28 41.56
N PHE A 42 -7.02 14.30 41.51
CA PHE A 42 -7.80 15.41 40.97
C PHE A 42 -8.99 15.75 41.88
N THR A 43 -9.46 16.98 41.80
CA THR A 43 -10.68 17.43 42.49
C THR A 43 -11.53 18.23 41.51
N LEU A 44 -12.79 17.84 41.38
CA LEU A 44 -13.80 18.50 40.55
C LEU A 44 -15.01 18.90 41.42
N SER A 45 -15.35 20.18 41.45
CA SER A 45 -16.46 20.71 42.21
C SER A 45 -17.67 21.01 41.30
N GLY A 46 -18.90 20.89 41.85
CA GLY A 46 -20.12 21.27 41.15
C GLY A 46 -20.57 20.25 40.09
N VAL A 47 -20.14 18.98 40.18
CA VAL A 47 -20.46 17.92 39.21
C VAL A 47 -21.84 17.33 39.51
N GLN A 48 -22.63 17.06 38.48
CA GLN A 48 -23.95 16.40 38.63
C GLN A 48 -23.77 14.92 38.96
N ARG A 49 -24.73 14.35 39.70
CA ARG A 49 -24.67 12.93 40.15
C ARG A 49 -24.61 11.92 39.01
N ASP A 50 -25.21 12.23 37.87
CA ASP A 50 -25.28 11.41 36.66
C ASP A 50 -24.24 11.78 35.62
N ALA A 51 -23.25 12.62 35.96
CA ALA A 51 -22.24 13.07 35.03
C ALA A 51 -21.31 11.91 34.62
N ILE A 52 -20.81 12.01 33.38
CA ILE A 52 -19.76 11.13 32.86
C ILE A 52 -18.48 11.95 32.79
N LEU A 53 -17.43 11.47 33.41
CA LEU A 53 -16.10 12.02 33.33
C LEU A 53 -15.36 11.37 32.16
N ARG A 54 -14.74 12.17 31.32
CA ARG A 54 -13.80 11.71 30.29
C ARG A 54 -12.40 12.05 30.76
N VAL A 55 -11.59 11.01 30.88
CA VAL A 55 -10.18 11.12 31.30
C VAL A 55 -9.30 10.78 30.09
N SER A 56 -8.33 11.67 29.81
CA SER A 56 -7.37 11.49 28.73
C SER A 56 -5.99 11.94 29.12
N TYR A 57 -4.98 11.22 28.64
CA TYR A 57 -3.57 11.55 28.79
C TYR A 57 -2.80 11.10 27.55
N LEU A 58 -1.73 11.80 27.22
CA LEU A 58 -0.93 11.48 26.03
C LEU A 58 -0.29 10.09 26.18
N GLY A 59 -0.55 9.19 25.22
CA GLY A 59 -0.05 7.81 25.25
C GLY A 59 -0.96 6.83 25.98
N TYR A 60 -2.16 7.26 26.38
CA TYR A 60 -3.15 6.40 27.05
C TYR A 60 -4.49 6.47 26.36
N GLU A 61 -5.22 5.34 26.36
CA GLU A 61 -6.57 5.24 25.83
C GLU A 61 -7.54 6.09 26.67
N ALA A 62 -8.24 7.02 26.03
CA ALA A 62 -9.21 7.86 26.74
C ALA A 62 -10.35 7.01 27.31
N ARG A 63 -10.64 7.18 28.61
CA ARG A 63 -11.66 6.42 29.31
C ARG A 63 -12.80 7.31 29.79
N GLU A 64 -14.02 6.79 29.64
CA GLU A 64 -15.22 7.41 30.19
C GLU A 64 -15.69 6.67 31.43
N VAL A 65 -15.95 7.41 32.51
CA VAL A 65 -16.38 6.87 33.81
C VAL A 65 -17.62 7.63 34.30
N ALA A 66 -18.66 6.89 34.61
CA ALA A 66 -19.86 7.46 35.23
C ALA A 66 -19.61 7.75 36.72
N VAL A 67 -19.98 8.97 37.13
CA VAL A 67 -19.84 9.40 38.55
C VAL A 67 -20.77 8.58 39.46
N ALA A 68 -22.01 8.30 39.02
CA ALA A 68 -23.02 7.50 39.74
C ALA A 68 -23.19 7.90 41.23
N GLY A 69 -23.03 9.20 41.54
CA GLY A 69 -23.12 9.73 42.89
C GLY A 69 -21.93 9.47 43.81
N GLN A 70 -20.86 8.86 43.33
CA GLN A 70 -19.61 8.61 44.09
C GLN A 70 -18.83 9.89 44.29
N THR A 71 -18.26 10.09 45.47
CA THR A 71 -17.41 11.24 45.80
C THR A 71 -15.92 10.92 45.71
N GLN A 72 -15.57 9.62 45.67
CA GLN A 72 -14.19 9.16 45.44
C GLN A 72 -14.17 8.14 44.29
N ILE A 73 -13.30 8.37 43.31
CA ILE A 73 -13.23 7.55 42.09
C ILE A 73 -11.75 7.27 41.76
N LYS A 74 -11.40 5.98 41.64
CA LYS A 74 -10.12 5.54 41.10
C LYS A 74 -10.28 5.19 39.61
N ILE A 75 -9.48 5.79 38.75
CA ILE A 75 -9.57 5.61 37.30
C ILE A 75 -8.25 5.01 36.80
N THR A 76 -8.31 3.82 36.24
CA THR A 76 -7.14 3.18 35.62
C THR A 76 -7.19 3.42 34.12
N LEU A 77 -6.17 4.08 33.56
CA LEU A 77 -5.98 4.21 32.12
C LEU A 77 -5.11 3.06 31.61
N LYS A 78 -5.44 2.57 30.44
CA LYS A 78 -4.60 1.62 29.71
C LYS A 78 -3.68 2.41 28.81
N GLU A 79 -2.41 2.04 28.77
CA GLU A 79 -1.51 2.57 27.73
C GLU A 79 -2.14 2.32 26.38
N GLU A 80 -2.32 3.38 25.59
CA GLU A 80 -2.66 3.26 24.19
C GLU A 80 -1.47 2.56 23.54
N ALA A 81 -1.63 1.28 23.21
CA ALA A 81 -0.67 0.59 22.38
C ALA A 81 -0.60 1.43 21.08
N GLN A 82 0.31 2.41 21.05
CA GLN A 82 0.63 3.14 19.84
C GLN A 82 0.82 2.08 18.77
N GLN A 83 -0.09 2.08 17.81
CA GLN A 83 0.09 1.25 16.63
C GLN A 83 1.53 1.51 16.17
N LEU A 84 2.34 0.47 16.18
CA LEU A 84 3.71 0.44 15.67
C LEU A 84 3.77 0.74 14.15
N SER A 85 2.85 1.58 13.67
CA SER A 85 2.76 2.02 12.29
C SER A 85 3.91 2.91 11.84
N ASP A 86 4.75 3.37 12.79
CA ASP A 86 5.88 4.25 12.50
C ASP A 86 7.25 3.57 12.62
N VAL A 87 7.30 2.24 12.67
CA VAL A 87 8.56 1.50 12.62
C VAL A 87 8.90 1.17 11.17
N VAL A 88 10.03 1.66 10.71
CA VAL A 88 10.54 1.41 9.36
C VAL A 88 11.69 0.43 9.44
N VAL A 89 11.69 -0.57 8.57
CA VAL A 89 12.82 -1.48 8.42
C VAL A 89 13.93 -0.73 7.70
N VAL A 90 15.09 -0.62 8.34
CA VAL A 90 16.30 0.00 7.78
C VAL A 90 17.47 -0.95 7.97
N GLY A 91 18.06 -1.36 6.88
CA GLY A 91 19.18 -2.28 6.93
C GLY A 91 18.84 -3.61 7.58
N TYR A 92 19.62 -4.00 8.56
CA TYR A 92 19.43 -5.25 9.31
C TYR A 92 18.60 -5.09 10.59
N GLY A 93 17.89 -3.96 10.75
CA GLY A 93 17.11 -3.66 11.95
C GLY A 93 15.86 -2.83 11.68
N THR A 94 15.07 -2.64 12.75
CA THR A 94 13.88 -1.78 12.73
C THR A 94 14.17 -0.51 13.53
N GLN A 95 13.87 0.66 12.98
CA GLN A 95 14.00 1.95 13.67
C GLN A 95 12.67 2.72 13.59
N LYS A 96 12.41 3.53 14.62
CA LYS A 96 11.27 4.45 14.56
C LYS A 96 11.51 5.49 13.46
N LYS A 97 10.49 5.75 12.64
CA LYS A 97 10.55 6.72 11.53
C LYS A 97 11.09 8.09 11.96
N VAL A 98 10.75 8.52 13.18
CA VAL A 98 11.21 9.79 13.77
C VAL A 98 12.75 9.84 13.95
N ASN A 99 13.41 8.71 14.10
CA ASN A 99 14.85 8.62 14.33
C ASN A 99 15.67 8.46 13.04
N LEU A 100 15.00 8.46 11.87
CA LEU A 100 15.67 8.32 10.59
C LEU A 100 16.12 9.69 10.09
N SER A 101 17.43 9.91 10.04
CA SER A 101 18.03 11.11 9.43
C SER A 101 18.02 11.09 7.91
N GLY A 102 17.72 9.95 7.29
CA GLY A 102 17.71 9.75 5.84
C GLY A 102 16.33 9.86 5.21
N SER A 103 16.29 10.06 3.87
CA SER A 103 15.05 10.12 3.10
C SER A 103 14.47 8.71 2.88
N VAL A 104 13.83 8.17 3.91
CA VAL A 104 13.16 6.87 3.89
C VAL A 104 11.65 7.07 3.80
N THR A 105 11.01 6.38 2.85
CA THR A 105 9.55 6.38 2.72
C THR A 105 9.03 4.99 3.00
N ALA A 106 8.24 4.86 4.08
CA ALA A 106 7.43 3.66 4.32
C ALA A 106 6.09 3.80 3.59
N LEU A 107 5.65 2.74 2.94
CA LEU A 107 4.37 2.71 2.24
C LEU A 107 3.23 2.30 3.18
N ASP A 108 2.08 2.91 2.97
CA ASP A 108 0.81 2.40 3.48
C ASP A 108 0.33 1.24 2.58
N LEU A 109 0.49 0.02 3.08
CA LEU A 109 0.11 -1.18 2.34
C LEU A 109 -1.39 -1.28 2.05
N LYS A 110 -2.24 -0.62 2.84
CA LYS A 110 -3.68 -0.59 2.57
C LYS A 110 -3.98 0.01 1.19
N GLN A 111 -3.21 1.03 0.79
CA GLN A 111 -3.35 1.65 -0.53
C GLN A 111 -2.90 0.73 -1.67
N VAL A 112 -1.90 -0.12 -1.43
CA VAL A 112 -1.44 -1.12 -2.41
C VAL A 112 -2.46 -2.25 -2.53
N GLN A 113 -2.92 -2.78 -1.40
CA GLN A 113 -3.88 -3.90 -1.34
C GLN A 113 -5.28 -3.53 -1.84
N ALA A 114 -5.66 -2.25 -1.78
CA ALA A 114 -6.94 -1.77 -2.31
C ALA A 114 -6.99 -1.71 -3.85
N ARG A 115 -5.85 -1.88 -4.52
CA ARG A 115 -5.76 -1.84 -5.99
C ARG A 115 -5.84 -3.26 -6.55
N PRO A 116 -6.65 -3.51 -7.57
CA PRO A 116 -6.64 -4.79 -8.30
C PRO A 116 -5.39 -4.84 -9.19
N ILE A 117 -4.28 -5.26 -8.63
CA ILE A 117 -2.98 -5.33 -9.32
C ILE A 117 -2.54 -6.78 -9.49
N GLN A 118 -2.02 -7.11 -10.66
CA GLN A 118 -1.38 -8.40 -10.93
C GLN A 118 0.10 -8.38 -10.53
N ASN A 119 0.77 -7.23 -10.73
CA ASN A 119 2.18 -7.06 -10.41
C ASN A 119 2.38 -5.99 -9.34
N LEU A 120 3.10 -6.35 -8.28
CA LEU A 120 3.40 -5.43 -7.19
C LEU A 120 4.12 -4.16 -7.66
N SER A 121 5.00 -4.26 -8.67
CA SER A 121 5.71 -3.11 -9.23
C SER A 121 4.74 -2.02 -9.73
N ASN A 122 3.66 -2.40 -10.41
CA ASN A 122 2.64 -1.46 -10.88
C ASN A 122 1.83 -0.87 -9.71
N GLY A 123 1.60 -1.66 -8.67
CA GLY A 123 0.92 -1.21 -7.46
C GLY A 123 1.62 -0.09 -6.71
N LEU A 124 2.93 0.04 -6.88
CA LEU A 124 3.75 1.09 -6.26
C LEU A 124 3.63 2.44 -6.97
N GLN A 125 3.06 2.48 -8.18
CA GLN A 125 2.98 3.69 -8.98
C GLN A 125 2.19 4.80 -8.26
N GLY A 126 2.81 5.97 -8.12
CA GLY A 126 2.21 7.16 -7.50
C GLY A 126 2.10 7.11 -5.98
N LEU A 127 2.52 6.01 -5.30
CA LEU A 127 2.45 5.89 -3.84
C LEU A 127 3.72 6.39 -3.13
N VAL A 128 4.85 6.39 -3.82
CA VAL A 128 6.13 6.79 -3.25
C VAL A 128 6.66 8.02 -3.97
N PRO A 129 6.78 9.17 -3.30
CA PRO A 129 7.43 10.34 -3.90
C PRO A 129 8.87 10.02 -4.31
N GLY A 130 9.23 10.31 -5.57
CA GLY A 130 10.55 10.04 -6.12
C GLY A 130 10.78 8.60 -6.61
N LEU A 131 9.78 7.72 -6.56
CA LEU A 131 9.77 6.45 -7.25
C LEU A 131 8.95 6.59 -8.53
N THR A 132 9.58 6.37 -9.66
CA THR A 132 8.92 6.32 -10.97
C THR A 132 8.73 4.86 -11.37
N VAL A 133 7.52 4.52 -11.76
CA VAL A 133 7.17 3.21 -12.30
C VAL A 133 6.75 3.41 -13.75
N THR A 134 7.47 2.81 -14.68
CA THR A 134 7.16 2.89 -16.10
C THR A 134 6.75 1.51 -16.60
N ALA A 135 5.49 1.37 -16.99
CA ALA A 135 5.04 0.16 -17.66
C ALA A 135 5.72 0.06 -19.04
N THR A 136 6.40 -1.05 -19.28
CA THR A 136 7.13 -1.28 -20.56
C THR A 136 6.32 -2.07 -21.55
N ASN A 137 5.35 -2.81 -21.07
CA ASN A 137 4.49 -3.66 -21.86
C ASN A 137 3.12 -3.73 -21.18
N GLY A 138 2.04 -3.81 -21.94
CA GLY A 138 0.69 -4.00 -21.44
C GLY A 138 0.17 -5.42 -21.63
N ALA A 139 1.03 -6.34 -22.07
CA ALA A 139 0.62 -7.73 -22.26
C ALA A 139 0.41 -8.43 -20.91
N PRO A 140 -0.64 -9.21 -20.75
CA PRO A 140 -0.91 -9.96 -19.53
C PRO A 140 0.29 -10.81 -19.11
N GLY A 141 0.67 -10.74 -17.82
CA GLY A 141 1.82 -11.44 -17.26
C GLY A 141 3.20 -10.82 -17.56
N LEU A 142 3.29 -9.90 -18.52
CA LEU A 142 4.53 -9.17 -18.87
C LEU A 142 4.42 -7.67 -18.55
N ASP A 143 3.39 -7.26 -17.85
CA ASP A 143 3.04 -5.88 -17.52
C ASP A 143 3.81 -5.31 -16.33
N GLY A 144 4.88 -5.99 -15.86
CA GLY A 144 5.73 -5.52 -14.79
C GLY A 144 6.34 -4.16 -15.08
N GLY A 145 6.23 -3.22 -14.13
CA GLY A 145 6.79 -1.88 -14.24
C GLY A 145 8.30 -1.84 -13.98
N LYS A 146 9.03 -1.10 -14.80
CA LYS A 146 10.41 -0.71 -14.49
C LYS A 146 10.43 0.34 -13.40
N LEU A 147 11.15 0.07 -12.33
CA LEU A 147 11.27 0.95 -11.18
C LEU A 147 12.50 1.84 -11.31
N ARG A 148 12.36 3.13 -10.98
CA ARG A 148 13.45 4.10 -10.92
C ARG A 148 13.28 4.99 -9.69
N ILE A 149 14.34 5.13 -8.90
CA ILE A 149 14.36 6.03 -7.74
C ILE A 149 15.14 7.30 -8.15
N ARG A 150 14.46 8.45 -8.05
CA ARG A 150 15.03 9.77 -8.43
C ARG A 150 15.51 9.86 -9.89
N GLY A 151 14.91 9.07 -10.78
CA GLY A 151 15.23 9.09 -12.21
C GLY A 151 16.37 8.14 -12.61
N THR A 152 16.98 8.40 -13.75
CA THR A 152 18.05 7.58 -14.33
C THR A 152 19.38 8.29 -14.14
N GLY A 153 20.21 7.82 -13.22
CA GLY A 153 21.52 8.39 -12.91
C GLY A 153 22.69 7.73 -13.66
N THR A 154 22.44 6.68 -14.44
CA THR A 154 23.47 5.92 -15.16
C THR A 154 22.97 5.44 -16.49
N LEU A 155 23.87 5.30 -17.46
CA LEU A 155 23.59 4.70 -18.78
C LEU A 155 23.51 3.17 -18.73
N ASN A 156 24.02 2.56 -17.66
CA ASN A 156 23.99 1.12 -17.43
C ASN A 156 22.68 0.71 -16.71
N ASN A 157 22.76 -0.27 -15.83
CA ASN A 157 21.61 -0.71 -15.05
C ASN A 157 21.23 0.33 -13.98
N ALA A 158 20.14 1.04 -14.19
CA ALA A 158 19.59 2.03 -13.27
C ALA A 158 18.46 1.46 -12.38
N ASN A 159 18.32 0.13 -12.29
CA ASN A 159 17.34 -0.49 -11.41
C ASN A 159 17.71 -0.26 -9.93
N PRO A 160 16.73 -0.03 -9.05
CA PRO A 160 16.97 -0.02 -7.62
C PRO A 160 17.37 -1.43 -7.14
N TYR A 161 18.11 -1.48 -6.05
CA TYR A 161 18.44 -2.73 -5.37
C TYR A 161 17.25 -3.21 -4.57
N ILE A 162 16.75 -4.40 -4.85
CA ILE A 162 15.55 -4.96 -4.23
C ILE A 162 15.93 -6.04 -3.25
N LEU A 163 15.48 -5.91 -2.02
CA LEU A 163 15.68 -6.87 -0.95
C LEU A 163 14.32 -7.34 -0.40
N ILE A 164 14.13 -8.65 -0.35
CA ILE A 164 12.97 -9.30 0.25
C ILE A 164 13.47 -10.09 1.46
N ASP A 165 13.03 -9.71 2.65
CA ASP A 165 13.50 -10.28 3.94
C ASP A 165 15.03 -10.33 4.07
N GLY A 166 15.72 -9.35 3.49
CA GLY A 166 17.18 -9.24 3.49
C GLY A 166 17.88 -9.99 2.37
N LEU A 167 17.18 -10.74 1.53
CA LEU A 167 17.73 -11.44 0.39
C LEU A 167 17.53 -10.63 -0.90
N GLU A 168 18.56 -10.62 -1.76
CA GLU A 168 18.50 -9.97 -3.06
C GLU A 168 17.46 -10.62 -3.98
N SER A 169 16.58 -9.81 -4.56
CA SER A 169 15.61 -10.25 -5.56
C SER A 169 15.68 -9.35 -6.80
N GLY A 170 15.65 -9.95 -7.97
CA GLY A 170 15.64 -9.22 -9.24
C GLY A 170 14.26 -8.67 -9.63
N THR A 171 13.19 -9.13 -9.00
CA THR A 171 11.80 -8.80 -9.38
C THR A 171 10.87 -8.76 -8.17
N LEU A 172 9.81 -7.98 -8.28
CA LEU A 172 8.70 -7.92 -7.33
C LEU A 172 7.48 -8.76 -7.76
N ASN A 173 7.51 -9.31 -8.97
CA ASN A 173 6.31 -9.88 -9.59
C ASN A 173 5.84 -11.19 -8.95
N MET A 174 6.71 -11.84 -8.16
CA MET A 174 6.40 -13.11 -7.48
C MET A 174 5.79 -12.91 -6.09
N LEU A 175 5.68 -11.65 -5.61
CA LEU A 175 5.15 -11.37 -4.29
C LEU A 175 3.68 -11.02 -4.33
N ASP A 176 2.90 -11.73 -3.53
CA ASP A 176 1.52 -11.37 -3.27
C ASP A 176 1.48 -10.15 -2.31
N PRO A 177 0.79 -9.06 -2.69
CA PRO A 177 0.63 -7.90 -1.81
C PRO A 177 0.02 -8.24 -0.45
N SER A 178 -0.77 -9.32 -0.36
CA SER A 178 -1.39 -9.77 0.89
C SER A 178 -0.38 -10.35 1.88
N ASP A 179 0.77 -10.84 1.41
CA ASP A 179 1.81 -11.45 2.25
C ASP A 179 2.85 -10.43 2.75
N ILE A 180 2.76 -9.19 2.32
CA ILE A 180 3.70 -8.15 2.69
C ILE A 180 3.30 -7.51 4.02
N GLU A 181 4.27 -7.31 4.91
CA GLU A 181 4.13 -6.57 6.16
C GLU A 181 4.54 -5.10 6.02
N SER A 182 5.62 -4.82 5.27
CA SER A 182 6.06 -3.45 5.02
C SER A 182 6.90 -3.31 3.75
N ILE A 183 6.84 -2.14 3.13
CA ILE A 183 7.70 -1.74 2.03
C ILE A 183 8.35 -0.42 2.40
N SER A 184 9.68 -0.38 2.36
CA SER A 184 10.48 0.80 2.63
C SER A 184 11.36 1.14 1.44
N VAL A 185 11.38 2.42 1.05
CA VAL A 185 12.20 2.89 -0.06
C VAL A 185 13.26 3.85 0.45
N LEU A 186 14.53 3.43 0.35
CA LEU A 186 15.70 4.23 0.70
C LEU A 186 16.16 4.99 -0.54
N LYS A 187 16.07 6.32 -0.46
CA LYS A 187 16.25 7.18 -1.63
C LYS A 187 17.57 7.96 -1.64
N ASP A 188 18.29 7.96 -0.54
CA ASP A 188 19.56 8.66 -0.40
C ASP A 188 20.72 7.71 -0.13
N ALA A 189 21.93 8.20 -0.42
CA ALA A 189 23.16 7.43 -0.24
C ALA A 189 23.45 7.11 1.24
N ALA A 190 23.04 7.97 2.18
CA ALA A 190 23.32 7.76 3.61
C ALA A 190 22.52 6.56 4.14
N SER A 191 21.22 6.49 3.82
CA SER A 191 20.40 5.35 4.25
C SER A 191 20.70 4.07 3.47
N ALA A 192 21.23 4.18 2.24
CA ALA A 192 21.58 3.05 1.37
C ALA A 192 23.02 2.55 1.55
N ALA A 193 23.89 3.29 2.27
CA ALA A 193 25.33 3.03 2.36
C ALA A 193 25.70 1.62 2.84
N ILE A 194 24.89 1.04 3.74
CA ILE A 194 25.13 -0.31 4.28
C ILE A 194 25.03 -1.43 3.23
N TYR A 195 24.40 -1.14 2.07
CA TYR A 195 24.24 -2.09 0.96
C TYR A 195 25.33 -1.94 -0.11
N GLY A 196 26.29 -1.02 0.10
CA GLY A 196 27.41 -0.80 -0.79
C GLY A 196 27.03 -0.25 -2.16
N SER A 197 27.88 -0.53 -3.16
CA SER A 197 27.75 0.02 -4.51
C SER A 197 26.48 -0.42 -5.26
N LYS A 198 25.91 -1.59 -4.94
CA LYS A 198 24.64 -2.07 -5.52
C LYS A 198 23.47 -1.13 -5.22
N ALA A 199 23.56 -0.39 -4.13
CA ALA A 199 22.52 0.53 -3.67
C ALA A 199 22.62 1.95 -4.28
N ALA A 200 23.54 2.18 -5.22
CA ALA A 200 23.75 3.50 -5.83
C ALA A 200 22.49 4.11 -6.47
N ASN A 201 21.59 3.27 -6.98
CA ASN A 201 20.31 3.67 -7.56
C ASN A 201 19.13 3.64 -6.55
N GLY A 202 19.44 3.56 -5.24
CA GLY A 202 18.45 3.41 -4.17
C GLY A 202 18.10 1.95 -3.89
N VAL A 203 17.39 1.74 -2.77
CA VAL A 203 17.04 0.40 -2.27
C VAL A 203 15.55 0.31 -2.00
N ILE A 204 14.94 -0.81 -2.35
CA ILE A 204 13.58 -1.17 -1.98
C ILE A 204 13.67 -2.36 -1.03
N LEU A 205 13.23 -2.14 0.21
CA LEU A 205 13.18 -3.16 1.24
C LEU A 205 11.75 -3.65 1.38
N ILE A 206 11.56 -4.94 1.28
CA ILE A 206 10.26 -5.58 1.49
C ILE A 206 10.41 -6.56 2.64
N THR A 207 9.52 -6.45 3.61
CA THR A 207 9.41 -7.40 4.71
C THR A 207 8.10 -8.15 4.55
N THR A 208 8.16 -9.47 4.55
CA THR A 208 6.97 -10.31 4.50
C THR A 208 6.39 -10.52 5.90
N LYS A 209 5.11 -10.85 5.95
CA LYS A 209 4.42 -11.18 7.21
C LYS A 209 5.05 -12.39 7.84
N ARG A 210 5.25 -12.33 9.16
CA ARG A 210 5.80 -13.43 9.97
C ARG A 210 4.77 -13.99 10.92
N GLY A 211 4.99 -15.20 11.38
CA GLY A 211 4.18 -15.82 12.43
C GLY A 211 4.15 -14.97 13.70
N LYS A 212 2.95 -14.78 14.28
CA LYS A 212 2.74 -14.08 15.55
C LYS A 212 2.32 -15.08 16.61
N SER A 213 2.74 -14.84 17.87
CA SER A 213 2.26 -15.65 18.99
C SER A 213 0.74 -15.43 19.18
N GLY A 214 0.03 -16.49 19.49
CA GLY A 214 -1.42 -16.47 19.72
C GLY A 214 -2.13 -17.60 19.00
N LYS A 215 -3.47 -17.62 19.14
CA LYS A 215 -4.32 -18.60 18.45
C LYS A 215 -4.17 -18.48 16.93
N ALA A 216 -4.25 -19.61 16.26
CA ALA A 216 -4.24 -19.65 14.80
C ALA A 216 -5.36 -18.75 14.23
N ARG A 217 -4.98 -17.87 13.32
CA ARG A 217 -5.91 -16.99 12.58
C ARG A 217 -5.82 -17.34 11.12
N VAL A 218 -6.94 -17.65 10.52
CA VAL A 218 -7.08 -17.83 9.08
C VAL A 218 -7.57 -16.51 8.49
N SER A 219 -6.91 -16.03 7.45
CA SER A 219 -7.31 -14.84 6.71
C SER A 219 -7.50 -15.21 5.25
N TYR A 220 -8.56 -14.70 4.65
CA TYR A 220 -8.81 -14.81 3.22
C TYR A 220 -8.92 -13.41 2.62
N SER A 221 -8.24 -13.19 1.51
CA SER A 221 -8.42 -12.03 0.66
C SER A 221 -8.69 -12.47 -0.76
N GLY A 222 -9.67 -11.86 -1.41
CA GLY A 222 -10.01 -12.17 -2.79
C GLY A 222 -10.49 -10.95 -3.53
N SER A 223 -10.17 -10.89 -4.82
CA SER A 223 -10.70 -9.89 -5.74
C SER A 223 -11.01 -10.51 -7.09
N VAL A 224 -12.05 -9.99 -7.72
CA VAL A 224 -12.45 -10.34 -9.09
C VAL A 224 -12.59 -9.04 -9.86
N GLY A 225 -12.01 -8.98 -11.04
CA GLY A 225 -12.02 -7.80 -11.88
C GLY A 225 -12.08 -8.14 -13.36
N MET A 226 -12.23 -7.12 -14.18
CA MET A 226 -12.14 -7.24 -15.62
C MET A 226 -11.02 -6.35 -16.13
N GLN A 227 -10.19 -6.87 -17.01
CA GLN A 227 -9.12 -6.13 -17.66
C GLN A 227 -9.38 -6.02 -19.15
N SER A 228 -9.32 -4.80 -19.66
CA SER A 228 -9.39 -4.53 -21.09
C SER A 228 -8.33 -3.51 -21.49
N ALA A 229 -7.92 -3.53 -22.75
CA ALA A 229 -7.04 -2.51 -23.27
C ALA A 229 -7.76 -1.15 -23.27
N THR A 230 -7.17 -0.15 -22.61
CA THR A 230 -7.73 1.21 -22.55
C THR A 230 -7.68 1.93 -23.90
N ARG A 231 -6.66 1.64 -24.68
CA ARG A 231 -6.48 2.20 -26.02
C ARG A 231 -5.62 1.26 -26.85
N LEU A 232 -6.12 0.89 -27.99
CA LEU A 232 -5.35 0.23 -29.03
C LEU A 232 -5.00 1.26 -30.11
N MET A 233 -3.86 1.06 -30.77
CA MET A 233 -3.51 1.91 -31.92
C MET A 233 -4.48 1.63 -33.05
N ASP A 234 -5.06 2.69 -33.58
CA ASP A 234 -5.82 2.59 -34.83
C ASP A 234 -4.86 2.31 -35.97
N ARG A 235 -5.12 1.25 -36.70
CA ARG A 235 -4.30 0.82 -37.83
C ARG A 235 -5.10 0.85 -39.11
N MET A 236 -4.44 1.17 -40.18
CA MET A 236 -5.01 1.15 -41.50
C MET A 236 -5.50 -0.24 -41.84
N GLY A 237 -6.65 -0.31 -42.51
CA GLY A 237 -7.14 -1.51 -43.17
C GLY A 237 -6.32 -1.89 -44.39
N SER A 238 -6.54 -3.07 -44.92
CA SER A 238 -5.78 -3.60 -46.04
C SER A 238 -5.91 -2.74 -47.30
N PHE A 239 -7.08 -2.19 -47.58
CA PHE A 239 -7.33 -1.28 -48.69
C PHE A 239 -6.53 0.03 -48.56
N GLU A 240 -6.56 0.66 -47.39
CA GLU A 240 -5.81 1.90 -47.14
C GLU A 240 -4.31 1.65 -47.24
N TYR A 241 -3.83 0.55 -46.64
CA TYR A 241 -2.43 0.14 -46.71
C TYR A 241 -1.99 -0.06 -48.19
N ALA A 242 -2.73 -0.86 -48.94
CA ALA A 242 -2.38 -1.14 -50.35
C ALA A 242 -2.36 0.14 -51.19
N THR A 243 -3.36 1.03 -50.98
CA THR A 243 -3.42 2.33 -51.66
C THR A 243 -2.23 3.23 -51.35
N LEU A 244 -1.90 3.36 -50.04
CA LEU A 244 -0.75 4.19 -49.63
C LEU A 244 0.58 3.58 -50.03
N TYR A 245 0.70 2.27 -50.01
CA TYR A 245 1.90 1.57 -50.48
C TYR A 245 2.12 1.81 -51.96
N ASN A 246 1.07 1.70 -52.81
CA ASN A 246 1.17 2.02 -54.23
C ASN A 246 1.58 3.47 -54.48
N LYS A 247 0.99 4.44 -53.76
CA LYS A 247 1.38 5.84 -53.83
C LYS A 247 2.89 6.05 -53.50
N ALA A 248 3.37 5.39 -52.45
CA ALA A 248 4.77 5.46 -52.08
C ALA A 248 5.71 4.85 -53.11
N MET A 249 5.31 3.71 -53.70
CA MET A 249 6.10 3.09 -54.78
C MET A 249 6.18 3.98 -56.04
N VAL A 250 5.06 4.54 -56.48
CA VAL A 250 5.03 5.47 -57.61
C VAL A 250 5.85 6.72 -57.35
N ALA A 251 5.75 7.31 -56.16
CA ALA A 251 6.55 8.46 -55.74
C ALA A 251 8.07 8.15 -55.70
N ALA A 252 8.45 6.91 -55.47
CA ALA A 252 9.82 6.42 -55.51
C ALA A 252 10.29 6.02 -56.93
N GLY A 253 9.49 6.31 -57.98
CA GLY A 253 9.79 5.94 -59.35
C GLY A 253 9.67 4.45 -59.67
N LYS A 254 8.93 3.68 -58.83
CA LYS A 254 8.72 2.25 -58.98
C LYS A 254 7.31 1.97 -59.47
N VAL A 255 7.08 0.77 -59.98
CA VAL A 255 5.76 0.31 -60.41
C VAL A 255 4.90 0.03 -59.18
N ALA A 256 3.61 0.35 -59.24
CA ALA A 256 2.62 -0.02 -58.25
C ALA A 256 2.61 -1.54 -58.04
N ARG A 257 2.55 -1.96 -56.76
CA ARG A 257 2.57 -3.38 -56.41
C ARG A 257 1.19 -4.06 -56.55
N PHE A 258 0.15 -3.35 -56.15
CA PHE A 258 -1.22 -3.85 -56.20
C PHE A 258 -1.92 -3.27 -57.43
N SER A 259 -2.59 -4.12 -58.19
CA SER A 259 -3.41 -3.70 -59.34
C SER A 259 -4.70 -3.02 -58.87
N ASP A 260 -5.41 -2.36 -59.79
CA ASP A 260 -6.71 -1.77 -59.50
C ASP A 260 -7.75 -2.85 -59.13
N GLU A 261 -7.59 -4.06 -59.67
CA GLU A 261 -8.41 -5.21 -59.32
C GLU A 261 -8.13 -5.67 -57.87
N ASP A 262 -6.88 -5.74 -57.45
CA ASP A 262 -6.49 -6.06 -56.06
C ASP A 262 -7.03 -5.01 -55.09
N LEU A 263 -6.92 -3.73 -55.45
CA LEU A 263 -7.43 -2.64 -54.60
C LEU A 263 -8.94 -2.74 -54.44
N LYS A 264 -9.65 -3.09 -55.52
CA LYS A 264 -11.10 -3.30 -55.45
C LYS A 264 -11.47 -4.48 -54.55
N LYS A 265 -10.74 -5.62 -54.65
CA LYS A 265 -10.97 -6.80 -53.80
C LYS A 265 -10.71 -6.51 -52.33
N PHE A 266 -9.68 -5.71 -52.02
CA PHE A 266 -9.47 -5.23 -50.64
C PHE A 266 -10.57 -4.29 -50.16
N GLN A 267 -11.14 -3.48 -51.04
CA GLN A 267 -12.19 -2.53 -50.71
C GLN A 267 -13.55 -3.18 -50.44
N ASP A 268 -13.94 -4.12 -51.33
CA ASP A 268 -15.28 -4.74 -51.29
C ASP A 268 -15.33 -6.08 -50.57
N GLY A 269 -14.14 -6.63 -50.17
CA GLY A 269 -14.03 -7.89 -49.47
C GLY A 269 -14.48 -9.11 -50.29
N SER A 270 -14.50 -9.02 -51.62
CA SER A 270 -14.97 -10.08 -52.50
C SER A 270 -14.06 -11.32 -52.54
N ASP A 271 -12.82 -11.19 -52.06
CA ASP A 271 -11.85 -12.27 -52.00
C ASP A 271 -11.14 -12.29 -50.62
N PRO A 272 -11.82 -12.76 -49.57
CA PRO A 272 -11.28 -12.71 -48.22
C PRO A 272 -10.09 -13.64 -47.98
N GLU A 273 -9.88 -14.66 -48.82
CA GLU A 273 -8.76 -15.57 -48.73
C GLU A 273 -7.50 -15.00 -49.41
N GLY A 274 -7.63 -14.42 -50.57
CA GLY A 274 -6.52 -13.81 -51.33
C GLY A 274 -6.23 -12.36 -50.91
N HIS A 275 -7.24 -11.63 -50.46
CA HIS A 275 -7.16 -10.22 -50.09
C HIS A 275 -7.76 -9.96 -48.70
N PRO A 276 -7.18 -10.54 -47.62
CA PRO A 276 -7.74 -10.46 -46.29
C PRO A 276 -7.61 -9.07 -45.69
N ASP A 277 -8.60 -8.62 -44.90
CA ASP A 277 -8.54 -7.45 -44.03
C ASP A 277 -8.65 -7.90 -42.56
N THR A 278 -7.58 -8.47 -42.03
CA THR A 278 -7.56 -9.04 -40.70
C THR A 278 -7.18 -8.00 -39.67
N ARG A 279 -8.12 -7.64 -38.82
CA ARG A 279 -7.86 -6.79 -37.64
C ARG A 279 -7.30 -7.62 -36.48
N TRP A 280 -5.99 -7.79 -36.45
CA TRP A 280 -5.29 -8.59 -35.45
C TRP A 280 -5.55 -8.16 -34.01
N TYR A 281 -5.79 -6.86 -33.77
CA TYR A 281 -6.12 -6.38 -32.43
C TYR A 281 -7.47 -6.89 -31.95
N ASP A 282 -8.48 -6.92 -32.81
CA ASP A 282 -9.83 -7.38 -32.47
C ASP A 282 -9.86 -8.88 -32.20
N LEU A 283 -8.94 -9.62 -32.84
CA LEU A 283 -8.77 -11.07 -32.61
C LEU A 283 -7.96 -11.38 -31.36
N ALA A 284 -6.88 -10.60 -31.10
CA ALA A 284 -5.92 -10.89 -30.02
C ALA A 284 -6.34 -10.29 -28.68
N PHE A 285 -6.97 -9.12 -28.68
CA PHE A 285 -7.34 -8.40 -27.47
C PHE A 285 -8.83 -8.52 -27.19
N ARG A 286 -9.14 -9.01 -26.00
CA ARG A 286 -10.52 -9.08 -25.47
C ARG A 286 -10.47 -8.81 -23.98
N THR A 287 -11.61 -8.41 -23.44
CA THR A 287 -11.76 -8.26 -22.00
C THR A 287 -11.52 -9.60 -21.32
N ALA A 288 -10.55 -9.62 -20.42
CA ALA A 288 -10.20 -10.80 -19.63
C ALA A 288 -10.75 -10.68 -18.21
N LEU A 289 -11.17 -11.80 -17.63
CA LEU A 289 -11.49 -11.90 -16.22
C LEU A 289 -10.20 -12.04 -15.44
N MET A 290 -10.03 -11.22 -14.42
CA MET A 290 -8.94 -11.34 -13.44
C MET A 290 -9.49 -11.88 -12.14
N GLN A 291 -8.78 -12.81 -11.52
CA GLN A 291 -9.12 -13.34 -10.20
C GLN A 291 -7.86 -13.41 -9.36
N HIS A 292 -7.97 -12.93 -8.13
CA HIS A 292 -6.93 -13.08 -7.13
C HIS A 292 -7.55 -13.64 -5.85
N HIS A 293 -6.98 -14.71 -5.34
CA HIS A 293 -7.39 -15.35 -4.10
C HIS A 293 -6.15 -15.67 -3.27
N ASN A 294 -6.12 -15.21 -2.03
CA ASN A 294 -5.05 -15.53 -1.09
C ASN A 294 -5.65 -16.03 0.22
N VAL A 295 -5.19 -17.16 0.69
CA VAL A 295 -5.51 -17.74 1.99
C VAL A 295 -4.25 -17.79 2.81
N SER A 296 -4.27 -17.24 4.01
CA SER A 296 -3.13 -17.30 4.92
C SER A 296 -3.52 -17.77 6.31
N VAL A 297 -2.63 -18.49 6.95
CA VAL A 297 -2.74 -18.97 8.33
C VAL A 297 -1.57 -18.43 9.12
N ASN A 298 -1.84 -17.80 10.23
CA ASN A 298 -0.83 -17.20 11.10
C ASN A 298 -1.14 -17.57 12.56
N GLY A 299 -0.12 -18.01 13.30
CA GLY A 299 -0.27 -18.39 14.70
C GLY A 299 1.04 -18.84 15.32
N GLY A 300 0.94 -19.30 16.57
CA GLY A 300 2.10 -19.88 17.26
C GLY A 300 2.11 -19.68 18.76
N SER A 301 3.13 -20.22 19.40
CA SER A 301 3.48 -20.00 20.80
C SER A 301 4.60 -18.99 20.92
N GLU A 302 5.08 -18.74 22.12
CA GLU A 302 6.30 -17.93 22.33
C GLU A 302 7.55 -18.59 21.73
N GLN A 303 7.56 -19.92 21.67
CA GLN A 303 8.69 -20.74 21.21
C GLN A 303 8.65 -21.01 19.71
N VAL A 304 7.45 -21.23 19.15
CA VAL A 304 7.27 -21.57 17.73
C VAL A 304 6.19 -20.70 17.15
N ARG A 305 6.54 -19.96 16.08
CA ARG A 305 5.63 -19.13 15.32
C ARG A 305 5.62 -19.60 13.88
N TYR A 306 4.45 -19.62 13.27
CA TYR A 306 4.30 -20.07 11.89
C TYR A 306 3.41 -19.12 11.11
N MET A 307 3.70 -19.00 9.85
CA MET A 307 2.87 -18.40 8.82
C MET A 307 2.96 -19.25 7.56
N ALA A 308 1.82 -19.52 6.96
CA ALA A 308 1.71 -20.13 5.65
C ALA A 308 0.68 -19.37 4.83
N SER A 309 0.96 -19.16 3.55
CA SER A 309 0.04 -18.54 2.61
C SER A 309 -0.01 -19.33 1.31
N LEU A 310 -1.17 -19.29 0.66
CA LEU A 310 -1.40 -19.85 -0.66
C LEU A 310 -2.16 -18.81 -1.48
N GLY A 311 -1.53 -18.34 -2.56
CA GLY A 311 -2.10 -17.39 -3.49
C GLY A 311 -2.43 -18.04 -4.83
N TYR A 312 -3.54 -17.63 -5.43
CA TYR A 312 -3.92 -17.93 -6.80
C TYR A 312 -4.17 -16.62 -7.55
N LEU A 313 -3.57 -16.49 -8.71
CA LEU A 313 -3.77 -15.38 -9.64
C LEU A 313 -4.11 -15.96 -11.01
N GLY A 314 -5.27 -15.58 -11.57
CA GLY A 314 -5.78 -16.06 -12.85
C GLY A 314 -6.37 -14.97 -13.71
#